data_85ba3e2404c11643620f25135e189af6
#
_entry.id   85ba3e2404c11643620f25135e189af6
#
_cell.length_a   1.000
_cell.length_b   1.000
_cell.length_c   1.000
_cell.angle_alpha   90.00
_cell.angle_beta   90.00
_cell.angle_gamma   90.00
#
_symmetry.space_group_name_H-M   'P 1'
#
loop_
_entity.id
_entity.type
_entity.pdbx_description
1 polymer ?
#
loop_
_entity_poly.entity_id
_entity_poly.type
_entity_poly.pdbx_seq_one_letter_code
_entity_poly.pdbx_strand_id
1 'polypeptide(L)'
;MREDIVIDARWLRTGIGRYTLSLLQGLRPHLKDVCLTCITQPQYVDLVSGLCRRLILCDANIYGLKEQFALPWLARDASALYVPHYNIPVVWRRRLLVTIHDLNHLLDTTYRGSWKSNLYARPFLRVAAKNADVIITPSEYTKAMLSEHLKVEPGRVSVIAGCVASCFKRKEKQEARTSVAQRLGITRPYLLFVGNCAPNKNVPLLLDSVAQLRNRRTDAPLLVLAGNACQWKPQVQAYGRSLGLQDQIVWLEKVSDALLAELYAAALMTIVPSFEEGFGLPVIESMACGTPVLCSQAASLPEAGGDAALYFSPHSREQLTEQIERLMDSTATQEMLIAAGLARSSLFSQQRFGERQAEAIQALLSN
;
A
#
# COMPACT_ATOMS: atom_id res chain seq x y z
N MET A 1 -14.77 33.94 -4.29
CA MET A 1 -13.39 33.52 -4.59
C MET A 1 -13.38 32.02 -4.78
N ARG A 2 -12.69 31.47 -5.76
CA ARG A 2 -12.57 29.99 -5.86
C ARG A 2 -11.73 29.51 -4.68
N GLU A 3 -12.20 28.46 -4.03
CA GLU A 3 -11.42 27.83 -2.95
C GLU A 3 -10.19 27.16 -3.55
N ASP A 4 -9.04 27.31 -2.89
CA ASP A 4 -7.77 26.71 -3.29
C ASP A 4 -7.35 25.66 -2.26
N ILE A 5 -7.13 24.43 -2.70
CA ILE A 5 -6.54 23.38 -1.89
C ILE A 5 -5.14 23.06 -2.38
N VAL A 6 -4.20 23.08 -1.45
CA VAL A 6 -2.81 22.69 -1.71
C VAL A 6 -2.60 21.25 -1.25
N ILE A 7 -2.09 20.40 -2.15
CA ILE A 7 -1.70 19.02 -1.85
C ILE A 7 -0.18 18.89 -1.84
N ASP A 8 0.37 18.34 -0.76
CA ASP A 8 1.78 17.97 -0.68
C ASP A 8 2.06 16.70 -1.51
N ALA A 9 2.50 16.88 -2.73
CA ALA A 9 2.85 15.84 -3.68
C ALA A 9 4.36 15.58 -3.78
N ARG A 10 5.13 15.80 -2.71
CA ARG A 10 6.57 15.51 -2.67
C ARG A 10 6.89 14.04 -2.41
N TRP A 11 5.92 13.27 -1.92
CA TRP A 11 6.05 11.84 -1.58
C TRP A 11 5.69 10.95 -2.79
N LEU A 12 6.57 10.81 -3.80
CA LEU A 12 6.26 10.04 -5.00
C LEU A 12 7.13 8.79 -5.22
N ARG A 13 8.03 8.46 -4.28
CA ARG A 13 8.97 7.33 -4.44
C ARG A 13 8.55 6.00 -3.79
N THR A 14 7.53 6.01 -2.95
CA THR A 14 7.17 4.85 -2.10
C THR A 14 5.72 4.42 -2.36
N GLY A 15 5.19 3.52 -1.54
CA GLY A 15 3.75 3.20 -1.53
C GLY A 15 2.87 4.44 -1.32
N ILE A 16 3.32 5.41 -0.52
CA ILE A 16 2.67 6.71 -0.35
C ILE A 16 2.64 7.48 -1.67
N GLY A 17 3.69 7.38 -2.48
CA GLY A 17 3.75 7.99 -3.80
C GLY A 17 2.69 7.45 -4.76
N ARG A 18 2.46 6.14 -4.76
CA ARG A 18 1.39 5.52 -5.53
C ARG A 18 0.01 6.02 -5.06
N TYR A 19 -0.21 6.09 -3.74
CA TYR A 19 -1.42 6.68 -3.18
C TYR A 19 -1.60 8.13 -3.62
N THR A 20 -0.56 8.96 -3.52
CA THR A 20 -0.60 10.38 -3.90
C THR A 20 -0.90 10.58 -5.39
N LEU A 21 -0.32 9.77 -6.28
CA LEU A 21 -0.63 9.81 -7.71
C LEU A 21 -2.08 9.39 -7.97
N SER A 22 -2.55 8.32 -7.32
CA SER A 22 -3.95 7.89 -7.40
C SER A 22 -4.90 8.97 -6.89
N LEU A 23 -4.55 9.66 -5.80
CA LEU A 23 -5.29 10.78 -5.25
C LEU A 23 -5.44 11.90 -6.30
N LEU A 24 -4.34 12.38 -6.87
CA LEU A 24 -4.36 13.47 -7.85
C LEU A 24 -5.14 13.10 -9.12
N GLN A 25 -4.95 11.89 -9.63
CA GLN A 25 -5.68 11.37 -10.79
C GLN A 25 -7.18 11.26 -10.52
N GLY A 26 -7.54 10.77 -9.33
CA GLY A 26 -8.94 10.60 -8.92
C GLY A 26 -9.66 11.91 -8.65
N LEU A 27 -9.00 12.92 -8.08
CA LEU A 27 -9.61 14.19 -7.72
C LEU A 27 -9.99 15.06 -8.93
N ARG A 28 -9.20 15.00 -10.00
CA ARG A 28 -9.34 15.91 -11.17
C ARG A 28 -10.76 15.99 -11.75
N PRO A 29 -11.51 14.87 -11.94
CA PRO A 29 -12.87 14.92 -12.46
C PRO A 29 -13.89 15.56 -11.51
N HIS A 30 -13.66 15.51 -10.20
CA HIS A 30 -14.65 15.83 -9.16
C HIS A 30 -14.49 17.22 -8.53
N LEU A 31 -13.32 17.88 -8.69
CA LEU A 31 -13.03 19.21 -8.11
C LEU A 31 -12.98 20.29 -9.19
N LYS A 32 -14.09 20.47 -9.96
CA LYS A 32 -14.14 21.46 -11.06
C LYS A 32 -14.08 22.90 -10.58
N ASP A 33 -14.69 23.19 -9.42
CA ASP A 33 -14.83 24.54 -8.85
C ASP A 33 -13.75 24.87 -7.82
N VAL A 34 -12.93 23.89 -7.42
CA VAL A 34 -11.80 24.05 -6.51
C VAL A 34 -10.51 24.19 -7.32
N CYS A 35 -9.65 25.11 -6.94
CA CYS A 35 -8.32 25.21 -7.53
C CYS A 35 -7.38 24.20 -6.87
N LEU A 36 -7.03 23.15 -7.60
CA LEU A 36 -6.09 22.12 -7.11
C LEU A 36 -4.66 22.57 -7.38
N THR A 37 -3.93 22.89 -6.32
CA THR A 37 -2.51 23.25 -6.35
C THR A 37 -1.66 22.11 -5.80
N CYS A 38 -0.59 21.71 -6.49
CA CYS A 38 0.35 20.69 -6.02
C CYS A 38 1.69 21.31 -5.62
N ILE A 39 2.20 20.94 -4.45
CA ILE A 39 3.62 21.17 -4.10
C ILE A 39 4.38 19.89 -4.40
N THR A 40 5.41 19.97 -5.26
CA THR A 40 6.22 18.80 -5.63
C THR A 40 7.70 19.12 -5.71
N GLN A 41 8.54 18.08 -5.79
CA GLN A 41 9.97 18.21 -6.03
C GLN A 41 10.25 18.32 -7.55
N PRO A 42 11.35 18.98 -7.99
CA PRO A 42 11.66 19.17 -9.41
C PRO A 42 11.65 17.88 -10.24
N GLN A 43 12.14 16.77 -9.68
CA GLN A 43 12.20 15.49 -10.39
C GLN A 43 10.86 14.82 -10.64
N TYR A 44 9.76 15.31 -10.07
CA TYR A 44 8.42 14.74 -10.23
C TYR A 44 7.45 15.63 -11.01
N VAL A 45 7.94 16.73 -11.56
CA VAL A 45 7.12 17.68 -12.33
C VAL A 45 6.33 16.98 -13.44
N ASP A 46 6.98 16.14 -14.23
CA ASP A 46 6.35 15.43 -15.34
C ASP A 46 5.24 14.48 -14.90
N LEU A 47 5.32 13.96 -13.67
CA LEU A 47 4.31 13.05 -13.13
C LEU A 47 3.04 13.78 -12.66
N VAL A 48 3.14 15.04 -12.25
CA VAL A 48 2.03 15.75 -11.60
C VAL A 48 1.52 16.96 -12.37
N SER A 49 2.27 17.52 -13.34
CA SER A 49 1.92 18.75 -14.07
C SER A 49 0.55 18.68 -14.75
N GLY A 50 0.16 17.52 -15.30
CA GLY A 50 -1.15 17.31 -15.91
C GLY A 50 -2.29 17.03 -14.94
N LEU A 51 -2.02 16.91 -13.63
CA LEU A 51 -2.97 16.46 -12.62
C LEU A 51 -3.50 17.59 -11.72
N CYS A 52 -2.92 18.78 -11.80
CA CYS A 52 -3.30 19.95 -11.01
C CYS A 52 -3.41 21.20 -11.89
N ARG A 53 -4.07 22.25 -11.39
CA ARG A 53 -4.15 23.56 -12.07
C ARG A 53 -2.90 24.40 -11.86
N ARG A 54 -2.30 24.32 -10.69
CA ARG A 54 -1.12 25.08 -10.31
C ARG A 54 -0.08 24.15 -9.71
N LEU A 55 1.17 24.36 -10.06
CA LEU A 55 2.31 23.61 -9.57
C LEU A 55 3.27 24.54 -8.84
N ILE A 56 3.71 24.16 -7.67
CA ILE A 56 4.70 24.87 -6.86
C ILE A 56 5.87 23.92 -6.61
N LEU A 57 7.08 24.39 -6.91
CA LEU A 57 8.28 23.59 -6.66
C LEU A 57 8.79 23.80 -5.22
N CYS A 58 9.16 22.70 -4.59
CA CYS A 58 9.75 22.69 -3.25
C CYS A 58 10.86 21.63 -3.18
N ASP A 59 12.08 22.07 -2.97
CA ASP A 59 13.28 21.24 -2.83
C ASP A 59 13.55 20.80 -1.38
N ALA A 60 12.71 21.22 -0.43
CA ALA A 60 12.87 20.86 0.97
C ALA A 60 12.79 19.33 1.14
N ASN A 61 13.80 18.79 1.82
CA ASN A 61 13.83 17.37 2.15
C ASN A 61 12.67 17.01 3.08
N ILE A 62 12.07 15.88 2.81
CA ILE A 62 11.05 15.26 3.65
C ILE A 62 11.70 14.85 4.97
N TYR A 63 11.00 15.08 6.10
CA TYR A 63 11.50 14.95 7.48
C TYR A 63 12.60 15.96 7.84
N GLY A 64 12.76 17.05 7.06
CA GLY A 64 13.70 18.12 7.35
C GLY A 64 13.07 19.30 8.09
N LEU A 65 13.86 20.05 8.84
CA LEU A 65 13.37 21.27 9.49
C LEU A 65 12.91 22.33 8.47
N LYS A 66 13.56 22.40 7.30
CA LYS A 66 13.24 23.35 6.22
C LYS A 66 11.78 23.21 5.76
N GLU A 67 11.24 21.99 5.67
CA GLU A 67 9.86 21.77 5.22
C GLU A 67 8.82 22.36 6.18
N GLN A 68 9.13 22.40 7.49
CA GLN A 68 8.21 22.93 8.51
C GLN A 68 7.88 24.40 8.31
N PHE A 69 8.75 25.14 7.62
CA PHE A 69 8.56 26.55 7.27
C PHE A 69 8.19 26.72 5.79
N ALA A 70 8.79 25.92 4.89
CA ALA A 70 8.57 26.03 3.46
C ALA A 70 7.12 25.70 3.08
N LEU A 71 6.54 24.60 3.60
CA LEU A 71 5.17 24.22 3.27
C LEU A 71 4.14 25.27 3.70
N PRO A 72 4.14 25.79 4.95
CA PRO A 72 3.23 26.86 5.36
C PRO A 72 3.37 28.14 4.53
N TRP A 73 4.59 28.48 4.15
CA TRP A 73 4.83 29.67 3.33
C TRP A 73 4.32 29.50 1.90
N LEU A 74 4.57 28.33 1.28
CA LEU A 74 4.12 28.03 -0.08
C LEU A 74 2.60 27.87 -0.17
N ALA A 75 1.95 27.39 0.90
CA ALA A 75 0.50 27.20 0.98
C ALA A 75 -0.24 28.36 1.67
N ARG A 76 0.43 29.48 1.99
CA ARG A 76 -0.12 30.54 2.84
C ARG A 76 -1.42 31.17 2.32
N ASP A 77 -1.66 31.17 1.04
CA ASP A 77 -2.85 31.75 0.39
C ASP A 77 -3.97 30.72 0.20
N ALA A 78 -3.72 29.43 0.47
CA ALA A 78 -4.67 28.35 0.29
C ALA A 78 -5.78 28.35 1.34
N SER A 79 -6.98 27.91 0.95
CA SER A 79 -8.11 27.68 1.86
C SER A 79 -7.86 26.47 2.77
N ALA A 80 -7.18 25.44 2.24
CA ALA A 80 -6.84 24.22 2.96
C ALA A 80 -5.51 23.61 2.48
N LEU A 81 -4.88 22.84 3.36
CA LEU A 81 -3.72 22.01 3.06
C LEU A 81 -4.09 20.53 3.22
N TYR A 82 -3.78 19.73 2.21
CA TYR A 82 -3.86 18.28 2.28
C TYR A 82 -2.47 17.65 2.27
N VAL A 83 -2.12 16.96 3.33
CA VAL A 83 -0.88 16.19 3.43
C VAL A 83 -1.22 14.70 3.39
N PRO A 84 -0.90 13.96 2.31
CA PRO A 84 -1.23 12.54 2.18
C PRO A 84 -0.30 11.63 3.02
N HIS A 85 0.18 12.14 4.15
CA HIS A 85 1.03 11.49 5.13
C HIS A 85 0.95 12.22 6.49
N TYR A 86 1.31 11.56 7.59
CA TYR A 86 1.29 12.17 8.93
C TYR A 86 2.36 13.26 9.16
N ASN A 87 3.31 13.43 8.25
CA ASN A 87 4.40 14.41 8.38
C ASN A 87 3.92 15.82 7.99
N ILE A 88 3.12 16.44 8.84
CA ILE A 88 2.55 17.76 8.64
C ILE A 88 3.48 18.88 9.08
N PRO A 89 3.34 20.11 8.54
CA PRO A 89 3.97 21.29 9.13
C PRO A 89 3.27 21.65 10.45
N VAL A 90 3.99 21.53 11.57
CA VAL A 90 3.43 21.70 12.92
C VAL A 90 2.94 23.13 13.22
N VAL A 91 3.42 24.11 12.46
CA VAL A 91 3.02 25.53 12.60
C VAL A 91 1.78 25.90 11.77
N TRP A 92 1.26 24.98 10.95
CA TRP A 92 0.05 25.22 10.16
C TRP A 92 -1.17 25.38 11.08
N ARG A 93 -2.01 26.40 10.83
CA ARG A 93 -3.16 26.76 11.69
C ARG A 93 -4.47 26.96 10.92
N ARG A 94 -4.48 26.64 9.62
CA ARG A 94 -5.68 26.69 8.80
C ARG A 94 -6.21 25.27 8.59
N ARG A 95 -7.29 25.13 7.84
CA ARG A 95 -7.91 23.83 7.51
C ARG A 95 -6.86 22.82 7.02
N LEU A 96 -6.85 21.67 7.67
CA LEU A 96 -5.83 20.63 7.45
C LEU A 96 -6.51 19.26 7.26
N LEU A 97 -6.26 18.64 6.12
CA LEU A 97 -6.61 17.26 5.85
C LEU A 97 -5.33 16.41 5.82
N VAL A 98 -5.36 15.27 6.48
CA VAL A 98 -4.18 14.40 6.61
C VAL A 98 -4.58 12.96 6.29
N THR A 99 -3.75 12.23 5.53
CA THR A 99 -3.88 10.77 5.47
C THR A 99 -2.94 10.11 6.46
N ILE A 100 -3.49 9.23 7.32
CA ILE A 100 -2.72 8.34 8.20
C ILE A 100 -2.93 6.92 7.69
N HIS A 101 -1.88 6.37 7.06
CA HIS A 101 -1.96 5.06 6.40
C HIS A 101 -1.96 3.90 7.39
N ASP A 102 -1.15 3.97 8.44
CA ASP A 102 -1.02 2.99 9.51
C ASP A 102 -0.42 3.63 10.77
N LEU A 103 -0.36 2.86 11.85
CA LEU A 103 0.28 3.24 13.09
C LEU A 103 1.52 2.39 13.42
N ASN A 104 2.12 1.74 12.43
CA ASN A 104 3.27 0.84 12.65
C ASN A 104 4.41 1.51 13.43
N HIS A 105 4.71 2.78 13.13
CA HIS A 105 5.72 3.54 13.85
C HIS A 105 5.37 3.82 15.32
N LEU A 106 4.10 3.75 15.68
CA LEU A 106 3.65 3.95 17.07
C LEU A 106 3.61 2.63 17.84
N LEU A 107 3.10 1.56 17.21
CA LEU A 107 2.70 0.31 17.86
C LEU A 107 3.82 -0.73 17.85
N ASP A 108 4.54 -0.86 16.76
CA ASP A 108 5.52 -1.92 16.59
C ASP A 108 6.89 -1.54 17.16
N THR A 109 7.27 -2.20 18.26
CA THR A 109 8.60 -2.06 18.86
C THR A 109 9.68 -2.77 18.06
N THR A 110 9.33 -3.73 17.19
CA THR A 110 10.25 -4.49 16.35
C THR A 110 10.52 -3.76 15.01
N TYR A 111 9.59 -2.90 14.58
CA TYR A 111 9.75 -1.98 13.45
C TYR A 111 10.77 -0.86 13.75
N ARG A 112 11.58 -1.05 14.76
CA ARG A 112 12.67 -0.14 15.13
C ARG A 112 13.72 -0.07 14.02
N GLY A 113 13.32 0.51 12.91
CA GLY A 113 14.20 1.34 12.10
C GLY A 113 14.92 2.27 13.06
N SER A 114 16.06 2.83 12.76
CA SER A 114 16.89 3.55 13.69
C SER A 114 16.07 4.23 14.80
N TRP A 115 16.48 4.18 16.06
CA TRP A 115 15.82 4.86 17.20
C TRP A 115 15.45 6.31 16.87
N LYS A 116 16.18 6.96 15.95
CA LYS A 116 15.93 8.28 15.40
C LYS A 116 14.59 8.37 14.64
N SER A 117 14.20 7.36 13.85
CA SER A 117 12.94 7.39 13.10
C SER A 117 11.73 7.29 14.05
N ASN A 118 11.82 6.52 15.12
CA ASN A 118 10.75 6.42 16.11
C ASN A 118 10.64 7.67 16.98
N LEU A 119 11.78 8.30 17.30
CA LEU A 119 11.80 9.56 18.05
C LEU A 119 11.14 10.70 17.25
N TYR A 120 11.23 10.67 15.91
CA TYR A 120 10.58 11.63 15.04
C TYR A 120 9.12 11.25 14.74
N ALA A 121 8.85 10.03 14.31
CA ALA A 121 7.53 9.62 13.80
C ALA A 121 6.42 9.71 14.85
N ARG A 122 6.68 9.27 16.10
CA ARG A 122 5.68 9.27 17.18
C ARG A 122 5.14 10.66 17.54
N PRO A 123 5.99 11.70 17.78
CA PRO A 123 5.50 13.05 18.00
C PRO A 123 4.71 13.61 16.82
N PHE A 124 5.22 13.43 15.58
CA PHE A 124 4.57 13.93 14.39
C PHE A 124 3.20 13.29 14.15
N LEU A 125 3.08 11.99 14.35
CA LEU A 125 1.81 11.27 14.23
C LEU A 125 0.78 11.81 15.25
N ARG A 126 1.20 12.05 16.51
CA ARG A 126 0.33 12.66 17.54
C ARG A 126 -0.07 14.09 17.19
N VAL A 127 0.87 14.88 16.68
CA VAL A 127 0.58 16.25 16.26
C VAL A 127 -0.34 16.28 15.05
N ALA A 128 -0.14 15.39 14.07
CA ALA A 128 -1.02 15.25 12.92
C ALA A 128 -2.45 14.86 13.35
N ALA A 129 -2.58 13.86 14.22
CA ALA A 129 -3.86 13.40 14.74
C ALA A 129 -4.60 14.48 15.55
N LYS A 130 -3.84 15.34 16.27
CA LYS A 130 -4.41 16.45 17.06
C LYS A 130 -4.84 17.61 16.17
N ASN A 131 -4.00 18.01 15.21
CA ASN A 131 -4.15 19.28 14.47
C ASN A 131 -5.00 19.13 13.19
N ALA A 132 -5.17 17.94 12.63
CA ALA A 132 -5.98 17.76 11.44
C ALA A 132 -7.47 17.99 11.74
N ASP A 133 -8.16 18.74 10.90
CA ASP A 133 -9.62 18.88 10.96
C ASP A 133 -10.29 17.60 10.46
N VAL A 134 -9.76 17.02 9.38
CA VAL A 134 -10.21 15.74 8.81
C VAL A 134 -9.01 14.80 8.67
N ILE A 135 -9.17 13.58 9.14
CA ILE A 135 -8.20 12.50 8.98
C ILE A 135 -8.79 11.47 8.00
N ILE A 136 -8.05 11.16 6.94
CA ILE A 136 -8.36 10.03 6.06
C ILE A 136 -7.52 8.84 6.50
N THR A 137 -8.12 7.67 6.52
CA THR A 137 -7.42 6.40 6.80
C THR A 137 -7.95 5.30 5.86
N PRO A 138 -7.11 4.32 5.49
CA PRO A 138 -7.49 3.36 4.47
C PRO A 138 -8.39 2.21 4.95
N SER A 139 -8.61 2.07 6.27
CA SER A 139 -9.38 0.95 6.84
C SER A 139 -10.08 1.32 8.14
N GLU A 140 -11.15 0.61 8.48
CA GLU A 140 -11.80 0.70 9.79
C GLU A 140 -10.86 0.24 10.91
N TYR A 141 -10.00 -0.75 10.63
CA TYR A 141 -8.93 -1.16 11.54
C TYR A 141 -8.04 0.02 11.92
N THR A 142 -7.50 0.76 10.96
CA THR A 142 -6.65 1.93 11.25
C THR A 142 -7.43 3.03 11.97
N LYS A 143 -8.71 3.22 11.65
CA LYS A 143 -9.60 4.15 12.37
C LYS A 143 -9.76 3.76 13.85
N ALA A 144 -9.98 2.48 14.12
CA ALA A 144 -10.06 1.98 15.48
C ALA A 144 -8.75 2.21 16.25
N MET A 145 -7.61 1.93 15.62
CA MET A 145 -6.28 2.16 16.21
C MET A 145 -6.02 3.65 16.50
N LEU A 146 -6.45 4.57 15.62
CA LEU A 146 -6.37 6.01 15.86
C LEU A 146 -7.18 6.42 17.10
N SER A 147 -8.39 5.89 17.25
CA SER A 147 -9.23 6.18 18.42
C SER A 147 -8.66 5.58 19.70
N GLU A 148 -8.15 4.37 19.66
CA GLU A 148 -7.59 3.67 20.83
C GLU A 148 -6.29 4.30 21.33
N HIS A 149 -5.32 4.52 20.42
CA HIS A 149 -3.95 4.89 20.80
C HIS A 149 -3.69 6.40 20.78
N LEU A 150 -4.42 7.17 19.96
CA LEU A 150 -4.25 8.62 19.83
C LEU A 150 -5.46 9.42 20.31
N LYS A 151 -6.53 8.75 20.79
CA LYS A 151 -7.76 9.35 21.28
C LYS A 151 -8.42 10.29 20.27
N VAL A 152 -8.32 9.93 18.98
CA VAL A 152 -8.98 10.67 17.91
C VAL A 152 -10.47 10.36 17.94
N GLU A 153 -11.32 11.38 17.86
CA GLU A 153 -12.76 11.22 17.78
C GLU A 153 -13.14 10.56 16.43
N PRO A 154 -13.94 9.48 16.44
CA PRO A 154 -14.32 8.76 15.21
C PRO A 154 -14.96 9.63 14.13
N GLY A 155 -15.70 10.71 14.52
CA GLY A 155 -16.31 11.66 13.61
C GLY A 155 -15.34 12.50 12.79
N ARG A 156 -14.08 12.62 13.21
CA ARG A 156 -13.00 13.29 12.47
C ARG A 156 -12.29 12.38 11.48
N VAL A 157 -12.59 11.07 11.49
CA VAL A 157 -11.91 10.07 10.67
C VAL A 157 -12.81 9.54 9.58
N SER A 158 -12.44 9.81 8.33
CA SER A 158 -13.06 9.25 7.13
C SER A 158 -12.29 8.05 6.64
N VAL A 159 -12.94 6.90 6.54
CA VAL A 159 -12.31 5.69 5.99
C VAL A 159 -12.47 5.69 4.48
N ILE A 160 -11.36 5.80 3.77
CA ILE A 160 -11.30 5.79 2.30
C ILE A 160 -10.23 4.78 1.90
N ALA A 161 -10.66 3.58 1.55
CA ALA A 161 -9.77 2.51 1.11
C ALA A 161 -8.94 2.93 -0.11
N GLY A 162 -7.73 2.39 -0.23
CA GLY A 162 -6.90 2.58 -1.41
C GLY A 162 -7.58 2.02 -2.67
N CYS A 163 -7.11 2.42 -3.85
CA CYS A 163 -7.67 1.96 -5.12
C CYS A 163 -6.67 1.12 -5.92
N VAL A 164 -7.21 0.32 -6.81
CA VAL A 164 -6.46 -0.45 -7.81
C VAL A 164 -6.05 0.50 -8.94
N ALA A 165 -4.76 0.60 -9.23
CA ALA A 165 -4.28 1.37 -10.36
C ALA A 165 -4.68 0.69 -11.69
N SER A 166 -4.90 1.49 -12.74
CA SER A 166 -5.44 1.03 -14.04
C SER A 166 -4.59 -0.02 -14.77
N CYS A 167 -3.32 -0.15 -14.42
CA CYS A 167 -2.43 -1.17 -14.96
C CYS A 167 -2.73 -2.58 -14.40
N PHE A 168 -3.30 -2.69 -13.19
CA PHE A 168 -3.70 -3.96 -12.60
C PHE A 168 -5.08 -4.36 -13.12
N LYS A 169 -5.09 -5.21 -14.09
CA LYS A 169 -6.30 -5.76 -14.71
C LYS A 169 -6.07 -7.20 -15.14
N ARG A 170 -7.14 -7.96 -15.24
CA ARG A 170 -7.09 -9.33 -15.71
C ARG A 170 -6.37 -9.42 -17.04
N LYS A 171 -5.41 -10.35 -17.14
CA LYS A 171 -4.71 -10.76 -18.36
C LYS A 171 -4.91 -12.26 -18.59
N GLU A 172 -4.71 -12.68 -19.83
CA GLU A 172 -4.65 -14.11 -20.12
C GLU A 172 -3.42 -14.72 -19.44
N LYS A 173 -3.64 -15.76 -18.63
CA LYS A 173 -2.62 -16.34 -17.74
C LYS A 173 -1.42 -16.88 -18.50
N GLN A 174 -1.67 -17.51 -19.65
CA GLN A 174 -0.60 -18.07 -20.47
C GLN A 174 0.25 -17.00 -21.13
N GLU A 175 -0.36 -15.91 -21.59
CA GLU A 175 0.38 -14.75 -22.12
C GLU A 175 1.26 -14.11 -21.06
N ALA A 176 0.71 -13.91 -19.86
CA ALA A 176 1.45 -13.38 -18.74
C ALA A 176 2.64 -14.27 -18.35
N ARG A 177 2.45 -15.59 -18.30
CA ARG A 177 3.53 -16.57 -18.05
C ARG A 177 4.63 -16.50 -19.10
N THR A 178 4.25 -16.43 -20.37
CA THR A 178 5.21 -16.32 -21.48
C THR A 178 6.03 -15.02 -21.37
N SER A 179 5.38 -13.90 -21.09
CA SER A 179 6.06 -12.62 -20.89
C SER A 179 7.04 -12.64 -19.70
N VAL A 180 6.61 -13.17 -18.56
CA VAL A 180 7.45 -13.31 -17.36
C VAL A 180 8.64 -14.25 -17.63
N ALA A 181 8.44 -15.35 -18.35
CA ALA A 181 9.52 -16.27 -18.73
C ALA A 181 10.56 -15.59 -19.64
N GLN A 182 10.10 -14.84 -20.63
CA GLN A 182 10.98 -14.14 -21.58
C GLN A 182 11.78 -13.01 -20.91
N ARG A 183 11.12 -12.24 -20.01
CA ARG A 183 11.73 -11.04 -19.40
C ARG A 183 12.58 -11.34 -18.18
N LEU A 184 12.23 -12.38 -17.41
CA LEU A 184 12.82 -12.68 -16.12
C LEU A 184 13.41 -14.09 -16.00
N GLY A 185 13.24 -14.94 -17.02
CA GLY A 185 13.71 -16.33 -16.99
C GLY A 185 12.91 -17.23 -16.02
N ILE A 186 11.75 -16.78 -15.53
CA ILE A 186 10.92 -17.54 -14.59
C ILE A 186 9.97 -18.42 -15.40
N THR A 187 10.36 -19.68 -15.59
CA THR A 187 9.60 -20.66 -16.40
C THR A 187 8.74 -21.61 -15.56
N ARG A 188 9.07 -21.77 -14.27
CA ARG A 188 8.32 -22.64 -13.35
C ARG A 188 7.11 -21.90 -12.74
N PRO A 189 6.05 -22.60 -12.36
CA PRO A 189 4.98 -22.04 -11.53
C PRO A 189 5.52 -21.42 -10.26
N TYR A 190 4.90 -20.32 -9.77
CA TYR A 190 5.37 -19.63 -8.58
C TYR A 190 4.27 -19.04 -7.69
N LEU A 191 4.58 -18.93 -6.42
CA LEU A 191 3.89 -18.13 -5.42
C LEU A 191 4.44 -16.72 -5.47
N LEU A 192 3.61 -15.70 -5.33
CA LEU A 192 4.03 -14.30 -5.37
C LEU A 192 3.85 -13.65 -4.00
N PHE A 193 4.89 -12.98 -3.51
CA PHE A 193 4.83 -12.01 -2.43
C PHE A 193 5.21 -10.64 -2.97
N VAL A 194 4.44 -9.61 -2.60
CA VAL A 194 4.71 -8.22 -3.00
C VAL A 194 4.86 -7.34 -1.76
N GLY A 195 6.05 -6.79 -1.59
CA GLY A 195 6.38 -5.94 -0.45
C GLY A 195 7.88 -5.94 -0.13
N ASN A 196 8.27 -5.12 0.83
CA ASN A 196 9.62 -5.19 1.39
C ASN A 196 9.69 -6.32 2.45
N CYS A 197 10.90 -6.56 2.99
CA CYS A 197 11.12 -7.60 4.01
C CYS A 197 11.05 -7.04 5.44
N ALA A 198 10.29 -5.98 5.69
CA ALA A 198 10.14 -5.44 7.04
C ALA A 198 9.43 -6.46 7.97
N PRO A 199 9.70 -6.44 9.29
CA PRO A 199 9.18 -7.44 10.23
C PRO A 199 7.66 -7.60 10.19
N ASN A 200 6.91 -6.50 10.03
CA ASN A 200 5.45 -6.55 9.91
C ASN A 200 4.95 -7.33 8.69
N LYS A 201 5.78 -7.53 7.67
CA LYS A 201 5.43 -8.30 6.46
C LYS A 201 5.58 -9.82 6.64
N ASN A 202 6.18 -10.26 7.73
CA ASN A 202 6.24 -11.66 8.15
C ASN A 202 6.77 -12.64 7.06
N VAL A 203 7.76 -12.20 6.28
CA VAL A 203 8.38 -13.04 5.24
C VAL A 203 8.98 -14.33 5.80
N PRO A 204 9.55 -14.38 7.02
CA PRO A 204 10.01 -15.64 7.62
C PRO A 204 8.97 -16.75 7.65
N LEU A 205 7.72 -16.46 8.03
CA LEU A 205 6.63 -17.45 8.01
C LEU A 205 6.41 -18.04 6.60
N LEU A 206 6.48 -17.18 5.58
CA LEU A 206 6.34 -17.61 4.19
C LEU A 206 7.50 -18.54 3.78
N LEU A 207 8.73 -18.22 4.19
CA LEU A 207 9.90 -19.06 3.94
C LEU A 207 9.77 -20.43 4.61
N ASP A 208 9.33 -20.47 5.86
CA ASP A 208 9.08 -21.72 6.60
C ASP A 208 8.02 -22.58 5.89
N SER A 209 6.94 -21.95 5.42
CA SER A 209 5.87 -22.66 4.72
C SER A 209 6.34 -23.21 3.37
N VAL A 210 7.15 -22.45 2.63
CA VAL A 210 7.74 -22.94 1.36
C VAL A 210 8.73 -24.08 1.60
N ALA A 211 9.52 -24.02 2.67
CA ALA A 211 10.41 -25.12 3.05
C ALA A 211 9.62 -26.40 3.41
N GLN A 212 8.54 -26.24 4.16
CA GLN A 212 7.64 -27.35 4.49
C GLN A 212 6.97 -27.93 3.24
N LEU A 213 6.47 -27.06 2.35
CA LEU A 213 5.84 -27.47 1.09
C LEU A 213 6.81 -28.27 0.22
N ARG A 214 8.06 -27.81 0.05
CA ARG A 214 9.11 -28.52 -0.70
C ARG A 214 9.38 -29.92 -0.15
N ASN A 215 9.32 -30.09 1.17
CA ASN A 215 9.54 -31.40 1.79
C ASN A 215 8.33 -32.35 1.60
N ARG A 216 7.14 -31.82 1.33
CA ARG A 216 5.93 -32.62 1.13
C ARG A 216 5.63 -32.91 -0.35
N ARG A 217 6.14 -32.07 -1.29
CA ARG A 217 5.74 -32.07 -2.70
C ARG A 217 6.94 -31.98 -3.63
N THR A 218 6.94 -32.81 -4.65
CA THR A 218 7.95 -32.76 -5.73
C THR A 218 7.69 -31.65 -6.74
N ASP A 219 6.44 -31.17 -6.85
CA ASP A 219 5.99 -30.08 -7.73
C ASP A 219 5.93 -28.72 -7.02
N ALA A 220 6.64 -28.56 -5.90
CA ALA A 220 6.64 -27.30 -5.14
C ALA A 220 7.03 -26.10 -6.04
N PRO A 221 6.20 -25.03 -6.07
CA PRO A 221 6.43 -23.86 -6.93
C PRO A 221 7.59 -23.01 -6.41
N LEU A 222 8.15 -22.15 -7.28
CA LEU A 222 9.06 -21.09 -6.85
C LEU A 222 8.37 -20.11 -5.91
N LEU A 223 9.15 -19.38 -5.14
CA LEU A 223 8.70 -18.19 -4.42
C LEU A 223 9.32 -16.96 -5.08
N VAL A 224 8.48 -16.09 -5.64
CA VAL A 224 8.90 -14.79 -6.17
C VAL A 224 8.61 -13.72 -5.13
N LEU A 225 9.66 -13.02 -4.68
CA LEU A 225 9.60 -11.92 -3.75
C LEU A 225 9.86 -10.62 -4.53
N ALA A 226 8.81 -9.85 -4.80
CA ALA A 226 8.87 -8.60 -5.54
C ALA A 226 8.74 -7.39 -4.60
N GLY A 227 9.81 -6.60 -4.47
CA GLY A 227 9.78 -5.42 -3.60
C GLY A 227 11.11 -4.68 -3.52
N ASN A 228 11.05 -3.49 -2.96
CA ASN A 228 12.25 -2.68 -2.83
C ASN A 228 13.18 -3.23 -1.74
N ALA A 229 14.47 -3.01 -1.93
CA ALA A 229 15.47 -3.32 -0.93
C ALA A 229 15.18 -2.59 0.40
N CYS A 230 15.40 -3.26 1.50
CA CYS A 230 15.27 -2.71 2.84
C CYS A 230 16.36 -3.30 3.75
N GLN A 231 16.57 -2.68 4.91
CA GLN A 231 17.63 -3.09 5.84
C GLN A 231 17.50 -4.53 6.36
N TRP A 232 16.31 -5.13 6.34
CA TRP A 232 16.07 -6.51 6.81
C TRP A 232 16.26 -7.58 5.73
N LYS A 233 16.36 -7.18 4.46
CA LYS A 233 16.52 -8.13 3.35
C LYS A 233 17.70 -9.08 3.52
N PRO A 234 18.93 -8.63 3.92
CA PRO A 234 20.06 -9.54 4.12
C PRO A 234 19.80 -10.64 5.15
N GLN A 235 19.08 -10.30 6.24
CA GLN A 235 18.71 -11.27 7.28
C GLN A 235 17.71 -12.30 6.74
N VAL A 236 16.69 -11.84 6.02
CA VAL A 236 15.67 -12.72 5.41
C VAL A 236 16.31 -13.64 4.36
N GLN A 237 17.24 -13.12 3.56
CA GLN A 237 18.02 -13.94 2.61
C GLN A 237 18.89 -14.98 3.31
N ALA A 238 19.57 -14.61 4.40
CA ALA A 238 20.37 -15.55 5.19
C ALA A 238 19.48 -16.66 5.79
N TYR A 239 18.29 -16.29 6.27
CA TYR A 239 17.31 -17.24 6.78
C TYR A 239 16.82 -18.19 5.67
N GLY A 240 16.48 -17.71 4.50
CA GLY A 240 16.10 -18.54 3.34
C GLY A 240 17.22 -19.53 2.96
N ARG A 241 18.50 -19.11 3.01
CA ARG A 241 19.65 -20.02 2.78
C ARG A 241 19.77 -21.09 3.87
N SER A 242 19.55 -20.75 5.14
CA SER A 242 19.61 -21.73 6.23
C SER A 242 18.51 -22.81 6.12
N LEU A 243 17.40 -22.49 5.44
CA LEU A 243 16.34 -23.44 5.08
C LEU A 243 16.61 -24.20 3.77
N GLY A 244 17.74 -23.93 3.11
CA GLY A 244 18.11 -24.57 1.82
C GLY A 244 17.25 -24.10 0.66
N LEU A 245 16.68 -22.89 0.69
CA LEU A 245 15.74 -22.37 -0.32
C LEU A 245 16.39 -21.49 -1.40
N GLN A 246 17.74 -21.46 -1.52
CA GLN A 246 18.45 -20.56 -2.45
C GLN A 246 17.98 -20.72 -3.90
N ASP A 247 17.70 -21.95 -4.34
CA ASP A 247 17.27 -22.27 -5.70
C ASP A 247 15.71 -22.22 -5.88
N GLN A 248 15.00 -21.96 -4.78
CA GLN A 248 13.54 -21.89 -4.77
C GLN A 248 13.03 -20.46 -4.73
N ILE A 249 13.90 -19.47 -4.44
CA ILE A 249 13.50 -18.08 -4.25
C ILE A 249 14.06 -17.20 -5.36
N VAL A 250 13.19 -16.40 -5.98
CA VAL A 250 13.57 -15.35 -6.94
C VAL A 250 13.31 -13.99 -6.29
N TRP A 251 14.36 -13.18 -6.21
CA TRP A 251 14.32 -11.83 -5.63
C TRP A 251 14.25 -10.78 -6.74
N LEU A 252 13.18 -10.00 -6.79
CA LEU A 252 12.99 -8.93 -7.76
C LEU A 252 12.92 -7.57 -7.07
N GLU A 253 13.75 -6.64 -7.51
CA GLU A 253 13.77 -5.27 -7.02
C GLU A 253 13.39 -4.28 -8.13
N LYS A 254 12.88 -3.12 -7.73
CA LYS A 254 12.52 -2.02 -8.65
C LYS A 254 11.60 -2.46 -9.80
N VAL A 255 10.65 -3.34 -9.47
CA VAL A 255 9.66 -3.82 -10.44
C VAL A 255 8.71 -2.66 -10.79
N SER A 256 8.56 -2.39 -12.10
CA SER A 256 7.55 -1.42 -12.56
C SER A 256 6.13 -1.95 -12.36
N ASP A 257 5.14 -1.06 -12.25
CA ASP A 257 3.74 -1.47 -12.07
C ASP A 257 3.25 -2.34 -13.24
N ALA A 258 3.70 -2.08 -14.47
CA ALA A 258 3.37 -2.88 -15.64
C ALA A 258 3.90 -4.33 -15.51
N LEU A 259 5.16 -4.48 -15.08
CA LEU A 259 5.76 -5.80 -14.84
C LEU A 259 5.14 -6.49 -13.62
N LEU A 260 4.80 -5.73 -12.59
CA LEU A 260 4.12 -6.26 -11.40
C LEU A 260 2.73 -6.82 -11.74
N ALA A 261 1.98 -6.14 -12.63
CA ALA A 261 0.71 -6.65 -13.13
C ALA A 261 0.86 -7.99 -13.89
N GLU A 262 1.96 -8.17 -14.63
CA GLU A 262 2.28 -9.45 -15.28
C GLU A 262 2.66 -10.53 -14.27
N LEU A 263 3.45 -10.17 -13.26
CA LEU A 263 3.80 -11.08 -12.16
C LEU A 263 2.56 -11.54 -11.40
N TYR A 264 1.62 -10.64 -11.09
CA TYR A 264 0.35 -11.04 -10.50
C TYR A 264 -0.39 -12.02 -11.42
N ALA A 265 -0.64 -11.66 -12.67
CA ALA A 265 -1.42 -12.45 -13.60
C ALA A 265 -0.84 -13.85 -13.87
N ALA A 266 0.50 -13.99 -13.87
CA ALA A 266 1.19 -15.26 -14.13
C ALA A 266 1.31 -16.14 -12.87
N ALA A 267 1.18 -15.60 -11.66
CA ALA A 267 1.34 -16.33 -10.40
C ALA A 267 0.27 -17.43 -10.22
N LEU A 268 0.60 -18.47 -9.46
CA LEU A 268 -0.41 -19.42 -8.97
C LEU A 268 -1.36 -18.74 -8.00
N MET A 269 -0.79 -18.01 -7.06
CA MET A 269 -1.49 -17.24 -6.03
C MET A 269 -0.56 -16.15 -5.47
N THR A 270 -1.14 -15.12 -4.89
CA THR A 270 -0.41 -14.12 -4.10
C THR A 270 -0.58 -14.41 -2.61
N ILE A 271 0.50 -14.29 -1.84
CA ILE A 271 0.49 -14.53 -0.40
C ILE A 271 0.87 -13.25 0.32
N VAL A 272 0.03 -12.83 1.27
CA VAL A 272 0.22 -11.63 2.11
C VAL A 272 0.24 -12.05 3.58
N PRO A 273 1.40 -12.46 4.13
CA PRO A 273 1.49 -13.06 5.47
C PRO A 273 1.60 -12.03 6.60
N SER A 274 1.36 -10.76 6.32
CA SER A 274 1.65 -9.63 7.19
C SER A 274 0.97 -9.73 8.55
N PHE A 275 1.65 -9.29 9.60
CA PHE A 275 1.07 -9.03 10.92
C PHE A 275 0.25 -7.74 10.92
N GLU A 276 0.74 -6.73 10.19
CA GLU A 276 0.18 -5.39 10.17
C GLU A 276 0.19 -4.81 8.76
N GLU A 277 -0.97 -4.32 8.34
CA GLU A 277 -1.17 -3.54 7.10
C GLU A 277 -2.14 -2.40 7.37
N GLY A 278 -1.93 -1.26 6.71
CA GLY A 278 -2.91 -0.18 6.73
C GLY A 278 -4.16 -0.51 5.93
N PHE A 279 -4.00 -1.28 4.82
CA PHE A 279 -5.11 -1.78 4.01
C PHE A 279 -4.82 -3.13 3.36
N GLY A 280 -3.70 -3.26 2.63
CA GLY A 280 -3.40 -4.46 1.87
C GLY A 280 -3.59 -4.28 0.37
N LEU A 281 -3.01 -3.23 -0.23
CA LEU A 281 -3.05 -3.02 -1.69
C LEU A 281 -2.68 -4.27 -2.50
N PRO A 282 -1.66 -5.09 -2.13
CA PRO A 282 -1.33 -6.31 -2.86
C PRO A 282 -2.50 -7.30 -2.96
N VAL A 283 -3.43 -7.32 -1.99
CA VAL A 283 -4.62 -8.17 -2.02
C VAL A 283 -5.53 -7.77 -3.18
N ILE A 284 -5.92 -6.49 -3.24
CA ILE A 284 -6.84 -6.01 -4.28
C ILE A 284 -6.18 -5.92 -5.67
N GLU A 285 -4.87 -5.66 -5.75
CA GLU A 285 -4.10 -5.68 -7.00
C GLU A 285 -4.05 -7.08 -7.61
N SER A 286 -3.75 -8.09 -6.78
CA SER A 286 -3.77 -9.50 -7.18
C SER A 286 -5.16 -9.93 -7.68
N MET A 287 -6.22 -9.60 -6.94
CA MET A 287 -7.60 -9.87 -7.31
C MET A 287 -7.98 -9.24 -8.64
N ALA A 288 -7.58 -7.99 -8.88
CA ALA A 288 -7.83 -7.28 -10.14
C ALA A 288 -7.10 -7.92 -11.34
N CYS A 289 -5.94 -8.54 -11.08
CA CYS A 289 -5.21 -9.30 -12.10
C CYS A 289 -5.76 -10.71 -12.33
N GLY A 290 -6.80 -11.13 -11.59
CA GLY A 290 -7.41 -12.47 -11.71
C GLY A 290 -6.59 -13.56 -11.04
N THR A 291 -5.88 -13.25 -9.96
CA THR A 291 -5.03 -14.20 -9.23
C THR A 291 -5.56 -14.40 -7.81
N PRO A 292 -5.74 -15.66 -7.38
CA PRO A 292 -6.19 -15.99 -6.03
C PRO A 292 -5.27 -15.43 -4.97
N VAL A 293 -5.83 -15.08 -3.79
CA VAL A 293 -5.10 -14.50 -2.68
C VAL A 293 -5.24 -15.36 -1.43
N LEU A 294 -4.08 -15.61 -0.79
CA LEU A 294 -4.00 -16.05 0.59
C LEU A 294 -3.46 -14.89 1.43
N CYS A 295 -4.18 -14.50 2.45
CA CYS A 295 -3.69 -13.46 3.37
C CYS A 295 -3.88 -13.84 4.83
N SER A 296 -3.07 -13.26 5.70
CA SER A 296 -3.24 -13.45 7.13
C SER A 296 -4.57 -12.85 7.60
N GLN A 297 -5.16 -13.45 8.64
CA GLN A 297 -6.36 -12.94 9.30
C GLN A 297 -5.99 -11.87 10.33
N ALA A 298 -5.22 -10.86 9.92
CA ALA A 298 -4.69 -9.83 10.80
C ALA A 298 -4.92 -8.42 10.24
N ALA A 299 -5.03 -7.46 11.16
CA ALA A 299 -5.17 -6.04 10.86
C ALA A 299 -6.30 -5.75 9.84
N SER A 300 -6.00 -4.95 8.82
CA SER A 300 -6.95 -4.57 7.77
C SER A 300 -7.10 -5.60 6.63
N LEU A 301 -6.32 -6.68 6.61
CA LEU A 301 -6.36 -7.64 5.50
C LEU A 301 -7.73 -8.27 5.26
N PRO A 302 -8.53 -8.61 6.31
CA PRO A 302 -9.91 -9.06 6.12
C PRO A 302 -10.80 -7.99 5.47
N GLU A 303 -10.55 -6.69 5.70
CA GLU A 303 -11.28 -5.62 5.03
C GLU A 303 -10.94 -5.53 3.53
N ALA A 304 -9.70 -5.80 3.14
CA ALA A 304 -9.31 -5.85 1.74
C ALA A 304 -9.84 -7.10 1.04
N GLY A 305 -9.63 -8.28 1.65
CA GLY A 305 -9.93 -9.57 1.06
C GLY A 305 -11.42 -9.94 1.06
N GLY A 306 -12.16 -9.62 2.13
CA GLY A 306 -13.55 -10.06 2.31
C GLY A 306 -13.69 -11.56 2.13
N ASP A 307 -14.74 -11.99 1.45
CA ASP A 307 -14.99 -13.41 1.14
C ASP A 307 -14.22 -13.90 -0.12
N ALA A 308 -13.38 -13.03 -0.71
CA ALA A 308 -12.65 -13.32 -1.94
C ALA A 308 -11.19 -13.78 -1.72
N ALA A 309 -10.80 -14.01 -0.47
CA ALA A 309 -9.48 -14.52 -0.10
C ALA A 309 -9.58 -15.75 0.80
N LEU A 310 -8.54 -16.57 0.82
CA LEU A 310 -8.35 -17.57 1.86
C LEU A 310 -7.49 -16.98 2.99
N TYR A 311 -7.82 -17.34 4.22
CA TYR A 311 -7.18 -16.79 5.40
C TYR A 311 -6.41 -17.85 6.18
N PHE A 312 -5.36 -17.38 6.87
CA PHE A 312 -4.57 -18.19 7.79
C PHE A 312 -4.10 -17.32 8.97
N SER A 313 -3.77 -17.96 10.09
CA SER A 313 -3.15 -17.27 11.22
C SER A 313 -1.73 -16.81 10.87
N PRO A 314 -1.36 -15.53 11.11
CA PRO A 314 0.01 -15.03 10.85
C PRO A 314 1.07 -15.69 11.75
N HIS A 315 0.66 -16.56 12.67
CA HIS A 315 1.53 -17.30 13.57
C HIS A 315 1.58 -18.81 13.24
N SER A 316 0.86 -19.28 12.19
CA SER A 316 0.79 -20.70 11.87
C SER A 316 1.32 -20.99 10.47
N ARG A 317 2.53 -21.52 10.42
CA ARG A 317 3.15 -22.08 9.21
C ARG A 317 2.31 -23.22 8.63
N GLU A 318 1.78 -24.06 9.51
CA GLU A 318 0.97 -25.23 9.15
C GLU A 318 -0.28 -24.81 8.38
N GLN A 319 -1.04 -23.84 8.90
CA GLN A 319 -2.23 -23.33 8.22
C GLN A 319 -1.89 -22.71 6.85
N LEU A 320 -0.81 -21.92 6.77
CA LEU A 320 -0.39 -21.33 5.49
C LEU A 320 -0.04 -22.42 4.49
N THR A 321 0.75 -23.44 4.89
CA THR A 321 1.13 -24.54 4.02
C THR A 321 -0.10 -25.32 3.53
N GLU A 322 -1.04 -25.65 4.41
CA GLU A 322 -2.29 -26.36 4.08
C GLU A 322 -3.16 -25.56 3.11
N GLN A 323 -3.27 -24.24 3.31
CA GLN A 323 -4.03 -23.40 2.37
C GLN A 323 -3.35 -23.29 1.00
N ILE A 324 -2.01 -23.28 0.93
CA ILE A 324 -1.27 -23.33 -0.34
C ILE A 324 -1.57 -24.65 -1.04
N GLU A 325 -1.42 -25.80 -0.36
CA GLU A 325 -1.71 -27.13 -0.91
C GLU A 325 -3.16 -27.25 -1.39
N ARG A 326 -4.11 -26.85 -0.56
CA ARG A 326 -5.54 -26.83 -0.92
C ARG A 326 -5.82 -26.06 -2.20
N LEU A 327 -5.19 -24.88 -2.35
CA LEU A 327 -5.42 -24.05 -3.52
C LEU A 327 -4.68 -24.59 -4.75
N MET A 328 -3.52 -25.22 -4.60
CA MET A 328 -2.83 -25.90 -5.69
C MET A 328 -3.63 -27.10 -6.23
N ASP A 329 -4.30 -27.84 -5.36
CA ASP A 329 -4.97 -29.09 -5.69
C ASP A 329 -6.43 -28.93 -6.15
N SER A 330 -7.01 -27.70 -6.06
CA SER A 330 -8.42 -27.45 -6.39
C SER A 330 -8.60 -26.34 -7.42
N THR A 331 -8.74 -26.71 -8.70
CA THR A 331 -9.10 -25.78 -9.78
C THR A 331 -10.43 -25.07 -9.51
N ALA A 332 -11.42 -25.79 -8.98
CA ALA A 332 -12.71 -25.20 -8.62
C ALA A 332 -12.58 -24.09 -7.57
N THR A 333 -11.73 -24.30 -6.55
CA THR A 333 -11.44 -23.24 -5.53
C THR A 333 -10.71 -22.06 -6.16
N GLN A 334 -9.77 -22.29 -7.06
CA GLN A 334 -9.08 -21.22 -7.79
C GLN A 334 -10.07 -20.37 -8.60
N GLU A 335 -10.93 -21.00 -9.40
CA GLU A 335 -11.93 -20.33 -10.24
C GLU A 335 -12.93 -19.51 -9.40
N MET A 336 -13.41 -20.08 -8.30
CA MET A 336 -14.30 -19.40 -7.37
C MET A 336 -13.63 -18.13 -6.79
N LEU A 337 -12.38 -18.23 -6.31
CA LEU A 337 -11.64 -17.10 -5.74
C LEU A 337 -11.29 -16.07 -6.81
N ILE A 338 -10.98 -16.46 -8.04
CA ILE A 338 -10.74 -15.54 -9.15
C ILE A 338 -12.02 -14.74 -9.44
N ALA A 339 -13.16 -15.38 -9.56
CA ALA A 339 -14.44 -14.70 -9.83
C ALA A 339 -14.81 -13.75 -8.68
N ALA A 340 -14.74 -14.21 -7.44
CA ALA A 340 -14.98 -13.39 -6.25
C ALA A 340 -13.99 -12.23 -6.14
N GLY A 341 -12.70 -12.45 -6.43
CA GLY A 341 -11.64 -11.45 -6.39
C GLY A 341 -11.84 -10.33 -7.42
N LEU A 342 -12.21 -10.68 -8.65
CA LEU A 342 -12.53 -9.68 -9.68
C LEU A 342 -13.73 -8.82 -9.29
N ALA A 343 -14.78 -9.42 -8.75
CA ALA A 343 -15.93 -8.68 -8.23
C ALA A 343 -15.52 -7.78 -7.04
N ARG A 344 -14.72 -8.30 -6.10
CA ARG A 344 -14.23 -7.57 -4.93
C ARG A 344 -13.38 -6.37 -5.33
N SER A 345 -12.40 -6.57 -6.20
CA SER A 345 -11.46 -5.52 -6.64
C SER A 345 -12.16 -4.37 -7.37
N SER A 346 -13.29 -4.61 -8.03
CA SER A 346 -14.09 -3.56 -8.69
C SER A 346 -14.66 -2.53 -7.71
N LEU A 347 -14.81 -2.88 -6.44
CA LEU A 347 -15.24 -1.95 -5.38
C LEU A 347 -14.16 -0.90 -5.05
N PHE A 348 -12.92 -1.16 -5.39
CA PHE A 348 -11.75 -0.29 -5.12
C PHE A 348 -11.27 0.42 -6.39
N SER A 349 -12.22 0.93 -7.18
CA SER A 349 -11.90 1.64 -8.42
C SER A 349 -11.32 3.03 -8.16
N GLN A 350 -10.48 3.51 -9.09
CA GLN A 350 -9.93 4.86 -9.11
C GLN A 350 -11.02 5.94 -9.04
N GLN A 351 -12.14 5.72 -9.72
CA GLN A 351 -13.27 6.65 -9.72
C GLN A 351 -13.88 6.80 -8.32
N ARG A 352 -14.26 5.67 -7.68
CA ARG A 352 -14.81 5.70 -6.31
C ARG A 352 -13.85 6.30 -5.29
N PHE A 353 -12.58 5.99 -5.42
CA PHE A 353 -11.55 6.59 -4.58
C PHE A 353 -11.53 8.11 -4.74
N GLY A 354 -11.52 8.61 -5.98
CA GLY A 354 -11.53 10.05 -6.27
C GLY A 354 -12.79 10.76 -5.78
N GLU A 355 -13.96 10.15 -5.96
CA GLU A 355 -15.25 10.65 -5.45
C GLU A 355 -15.20 10.83 -3.93
N ARG A 356 -14.83 9.79 -3.18
CA ARG A 356 -14.75 9.83 -1.71
C ARG A 356 -13.72 10.82 -1.19
N GLN A 357 -12.59 10.96 -1.89
CA GLN A 357 -11.56 11.96 -1.56
C GLN A 357 -12.08 13.39 -1.81
N ALA A 358 -12.81 13.60 -2.91
CA ALA A 358 -13.42 14.90 -3.21
C ALA A 358 -14.50 15.27 -2.20
N GLU A 359 -15.35 14.33 -1.78
CA GLU A 359 -16.36 14.54 -0.72
C GLU A 359 -15.69 15.00 0.59
N ALA A 360 -14.61 14.35 1.01
CA ALA A 360 -13.88 14.73 2.22
C ALA A 360 -13.27 16.13 2.13
N ILE A 361 -12.73 16.50 0.96
CA ILE A 361 -12.21 17.84 0.68
C ILE A 361 -13.33 18.89 0.71
N GLN A 362 -14.45 18.62 0.04
CA GLN A 362 -15.61 19.53 0.00
C GLN A 362 -16.20 19.74 1.39
N ALA A 363 -16.33 18.68 2.19
CA ALA A 363 -16.77 18.78 3.57
C ALA A 363 -15.83 19.64 4.42
N LEU A 364 -14.50 19.51 4.23
CA LEU A 364 -13.53 20.38 4.90
C LEU A 364 -13.64 21.85 4.48
N LEU A 365 -13.89 22.12 3.21
CA LEU A 365 -13.98 23.48 2.68
C LEU A 365 -15.30 24.18 3.09
N SER A 366 -16.39 23.44 3.27
CA SER A 366 -17.70 23.96 3.64
C SER A 366 -17.85 24.31 5.13
N ASN A 367 -17.00 23.76 6.00
CA ASN A 367 -16.94 24.07 7.45
C ASN A 367 -16.05 25.27 7.72
#